data_4909fe388bd2da1ecd61223cc75308dc
#
_entry.id   4909fe388bd2da1ecd61223cc75308dc
#
_cell.length_a   1.000
_cell.length_b   1.000
_cell.length_c   1.000
_cell.angle_alpha   90.00
_cell.angle_beta   90.00
_cell.angle_gamma   90.00
#
_symmetry.space_group_name_H-M   'P 1'
#
loop_
_entity.id
_entity.type
_entity.pdbx_description
1 polymer ?
#
loop_
_entity_poly.entity_id
_entity_poly.type
_entity_poly.pdbx_seq_one_letter_code
_entity_poly.pdbx_strand_id
1 'polypeptide(L)'
;YLVALANLLLFFHVDVVVESLTVLLLLLPLLGAGRWAAAVRFGCIYVLLLVGTWASTLDDGGSWLHMLGLLCVGIRMMMPCLIAGIYAFTTTTASQFVCALRRMRIPETIVIPCVVCIRFFPTIHDDYHQIRDAMALRGIAQGTFALLRHPAQSLEYILMPLLMNATGVAQDLSVAALTKGIGIRGPHTCHTEIRMHGIDWAWMVICTVPLALGIGGAW
;
A
#
# COMPACT_ATOMS: atom_id res chain seq x y z
N TYR A 1 -4.03 -10.60 4.81
CA TYR A 1 -3.97 -12.01 4.41
C TYR A 1 -3.47 -12.18 2.97
N LEU A 2 -4.12 -11.58 1.96
CA LEU A 2 -3.71 -11.68 0.54
C LEU A 2 -2.25 -11.25 0.31
N VAL A 3 -1.83 -10.15 0.91
CA VAL A 3 -0.44 -9.64 0.83
C VAL A 3 0.54 -10.60 1.49
N ALA A 4 0.20 -11.12 2.67
CA ALA A 4 1.04 -12.08 3.37
C ALA A 4 1.19 -13.38 2.58
N LEU A 5 0.11 -13.86 1.98
CA LEU A 5 0.09 -15.05 1.15
C LEU A 5 0.89 -14.86 -0.15
N ALA A 6 0.77 -13.70 -0.80
CA ALA A 6 1.57 -13.36 -1.99
C ALA A 6 3.08 -13.29 -1.68
N ASN A 7 3.46 -12.73 -0.51
CA ASN A 7 4.86 -12.72 -0.05
C ASN A 7 5.37 -14.13 0.26
N LEU A 8 4.55 -14.98 0.83
CA LEU A 8 4.93 -16.34 1.19
C LEU A 8 5.12 -17.21 -0.06
N LEU A 9 4.29 -17.02 -1.10
CA LEU A 9 4.48 -17.65 -2.41
C LEU A 9 5.79 -17.23 -3.09
N LEU A 10 6.20 -15.97 -2.95
CA LEU A 10 7.45 -15.46 -3.47
C LEU A 10 8.67 -16.18 -2.84
N PHE A 11 8.55 -16.54 -1.56
CA PHE A 11 9.63 -17.22 -0.83
C PHE A 11 9.80 -18.71 -1.25
N PHE A 12 8.72 -19.37 -1.64
CA PHE A 12 8.74 -20.83 -1.95
C PHE A 12 9.17 -21.19 -3.37
N HIS A 13 9.62 -20.26 -4.23
CA HIS A 13 10.07 -20.55 -5.61
C HIS A 13 9.09 -21.44 -6.39
N VAL A 14 7.89 -20.99 -6.56
CA VAL A 14 6.78 -21.78 -7.11
C VAL A 14 6.86 -21.88 -8.63
N ASP A 15 6.42 -23.02 -9.20
CA ASP A 15 6.32 -23.25 -10.64
C ASP A 15 5.53 -22.15 -11.37
N VAL A 16 5.92 -21.85 -12.61
CA VAL A 16 5.30 -20.84 -13.48
C VAL A 16 3.78 -20.99 -13.58
N VAL A 17 3.29 -22.23 -13.52
CA VAL A 17 1.85 -22.55 -13.59
C VAL A 17 1.12 -22.06 -12.35
N VAL A 18 1.66 -22.32 -11.16
CA VAL A 18 1.05 -21.92 -9.89
C VAL A 18 1.14 -20.40 -9.69
N GLU A 19 2.25 -19.80 -10.15
CA GLU A 19 2.41 -18.33 -10.18
C GLU A 19 1.36 -17.66 -11.08
N SER A 20 1.14 -18.18 -12.29
CA SER A 20 0.14 -17.63 -13.22
C SER A 20 -1.28 -17.80 -12.67
N LEU A 21 -1.57 -18.89 -12.00
CA LEU A 21 -2.85 -19.15 -11.34
C LEU A 21 -3.08 -18.18 -10.18
N THR A 22 -2.04 -17.87 -9.40
CA THR A 22 -2.13 -16.88 -8.32
C THR A 22 -2.35 -15.47 -8.81
N VAL A 23 -1.66 -15.06 -9.87
CA VAL A 23 -1.87 -13.75 -10.50
C VAL A 23 -3.30 -13.63 -11.04
N LEU A 24 -3.80 -14.66 -11.73
CA LEU A 24 -5.18 -14.69 -12.22
C LEU A 24 -6.18 -14.57 -11.08
N LEU A 25 -5.95 -15.29 -9.99
CA LEU A 25 -6.81 -15.29 -8.81
C LEU A 25 -6.79 -13.96 -8.05
N LEU A 26 -5.64 -13.27 -8.02
CA LEU A 26 -5.51 -11.93 -7.45
C LEU A 26 -6.10 -10.82 -8.33
N LEU A 27 -6.18 -11.03 -9.64
CA LEU A 27 -6.83 -10.10 -10.56
C LEU A 27 -8.37 -10.09 -10.42
N LEU A 28 -8.99 -11.21 -10.02
CA LEU A 28 -10.43 -11.30 -9.84
C LEU A 28 -11.00 -10.30 -8.81
N PRO A 29 -10.48 -10.20 -7.56
CA PRO A 29 -10.97 -9.22 -6.60
C PRO A 29 -10.69 -7.77 -7.02
N LEU A 30 -9.63 -7.54 -7.80
CA LEU A 30 -9.33 -6.22 -8.36
C LEU A 30 -10.37 -5.81 -9.41
N LEU A 31 -10.87 -6.74 -10.20
CA LEU A 31 -12.01 -6.53 -11.12
C LEU A 31 -13.31 -6.26 -10.36
N GLY A 32 -13.56 -6.99 -9.27
CA GLY A 32 -14.71 -6.81 -8.40
C GLY A 32 -14.74 -5.45 -7.68
N ALA A 33 -13.57 -4.88 -7.41
CA ALA A 33 -13.43 -3.53 -6.83
C ALA A 33 -13.68 -2.39 -7.83
N GLY A 34 -14.10 -2.70 -9.07
CA GLY A 34 -14.41 -1.70 -10.10
C GLY A 34 -13.21 -1.00 -10.73
N ARG A 35 -12.00 -1.49 -10.47
CA ARG A 35 -10.75 -0.91 -11.00
C ARG A 35 -10.21 -1.65 -12.23
N TRP A 36 -11.05 -1.74 -13.25
CA TRP A 36 -10.76 -2.45 -14.50
C TRP A 36 -9.46 -1.99 -15.18
N ALA A 37 -9.21 -0.69 -15.16
CA ALA A 37 -8.00 -0.13 -15.80
C ALA A 37 -6.71 -0.61 -15.12
N ALA A 38 -6.70 -0.77 -13.80
CA ALA A 38 -5.56 -1.30 -13.07
C ALA A 38 -5.39 -2.80 -13.32
N ALA A 39 -6.49 -3.57 -13.25
CA ALA A 39 -6.47 -5.00 -13.52
C ALA A 39 -5.96 -5.32 -14.92
N VAL A 40 -6.45 -4.60 -15.95
CA VAL A 40 -6.00 -4.78 -17.34
C VAL A 40 -4.53 -4.41 -17.50
N ARG A 41 -4.07 -3.30 -16.93
CA ARG A 41 -2.64 -2.91 -17.01
C ARG A 41 -1.73 -3.96 -16.40
N PHE A 42 -2.02 -4.44 -15.19
CA PHE A 42 -1.21 -5.46 -14.53
C PHE A 42 -1.28 -6.81 -15.25
N GLY A 43 -2.46 -7.18 -15.76
CA GLY A 43 -2.63 -8.36 -16.60
C GLY A 43 -1.80 -8.29 -17.88
N CYS A 44 -1.84 -7.17 -18.59
CA CYS A 44 -1.02 -6.94 -19.80
C CYS A 44 0.49 -7.00 -19.50
N ILE A 45 0.94 -6.36 -18.42
CA ILE A 45 2.35 -6.37 -18.03
C ILE A 45 2.78 -7.81 -17.69
N TYR A 46 1.95 -8.55 -16.97
CA TYR A 46 2.25 -9.95 -16.65
C TYR A 46 2.34 -10.84 -17.89
N VAL A 47 1.40 -10.72 -18.82
CA VAL A 47 1.43 -11.46 -20.10
C VAL A 47 2.66 -11.09 -20.91
N LEU A 48 3.04 -9.82 -20.97
CA LEU A 48 4.24 -9.36 -21.67
C LEU A 48 5.52 -9.96 -21.06
N LEU A 49 5.59 -10.03 -19.72
CA LEU A 49 6.71 -10.68 -19.02
C LEU A 49 6.74 -12.20 -19.27
N LEU A 50 5.58 -12.85 -19.33
CA LEU A 50 5.46 -14.27 -19.69
C LEU A 50 5.99 -14.54 -21.11
N VAL A 51 5.60 -13.73 -22.08
CA VAL A 51 6.08 -13.83 -23.45
C VAL A 51 7.60 -13.58 -23.52
N GLY A 52 8.10 -12.60 -22.77
CA GLY A 52 9.54 -12.31 -22.68
C GLY A 52 10.35 -13.49 -22.11
N THR A 53 9.85 -14.15 -21.07
CA THR A 53 10.50 -15.35 -20.52
C THR A 53 10.45 -16.53 -21.50
N TRP A 54 9.35 -16.68 -22.23
CA TRP A 54 9.22 -17.74 -23.23
C TRP A 54 10.13 -17.50 -24.43
N ALA A 55 10.23 -16.27 -24.90
CA ALA A 55 11.14 -15.88 -25.97
C ALA A 55 12.61 -16.12 -25.63
N SER A 56 13.01 -15.86 -24.37
CA SER A 56 14.39 -16.09 -23.91
C SER A 56 14.76 -17.57 -23.79
N THR A 57 13.78 -18.49 -23.67
CA THR A 57 14.03 -19.94 -23.65
C THR A 57 14.14 -20.55 -25.05
N LEU A 58 13.67 -19.83 -26.08
CA LEU A 58 13.72 -20.31 -27.47
C LEU A 58 15.02 -19.93 -28.21
N ASP A 59 15.75 -18.92 -27.70
CA ASP A 59 16.95 -18.40 -28.34
C ASP A 59 18.22 -18.87 -27.63
N ASP A 60 18.88 -19.90 -28.15
CA ASP A 60 20.14 -20.45 -27.62
C ASP A 60 21.39 -19.62 -27.93
N GLY A 61 21.27 -18.44 -28.53
CA GLY A 61 22.41 -17.80 -29.19
C GLY A 61 22.92 -16.45 -28.66
N GLY A 62 22.18 -15.77 -27.81
CA GLY A 62 22.55 -14.41 -27.43
C GLY A 62 22.70 -14.19 -25.90
N SER A 63 23.93 -13.92 -25.45
CA SER A 63 24.22 -13.57 -24.03
C SER A 63 23.31 -12.44 -23.49
N TRP A 64 22.92 -11.49 -24.34
CA TRP A 64 22.04 -10.37 -24.01
C TRP A 64 20.57 -10.78 -23.82
N LEU A 65 20.06 -11.70 -24.62
CA LEU A 65 18.69 -12.22 -24.50
C LEU A 65 18.53 -13.06 -23.24
N HIS A 66 19.54 -13.83 -22.86
CA HIS A 66 19.57 -14.55 -21.58
C HIS A 66 19.55 -13.59 -20.38
N MET A 67 20.27 -12.49 -20.45
CA MET A 67 20.31 -11.48 -19.38
C MET A 67 18.95 -10.76 -19.25
N LEU A 68 18.30 -10.44 -20.37
CA LEU A 68 16.94 -9.89 -20.39
C LEU A 68 15.91 -10.90 -19.87
N GLY A 69 16.05 -12.18 -20.22
CA GLY A 69 15.19 -13.24 -19.70
C GLY A 69 15.25 -13.39 -18.18
N LEU A 70 16.46 -13.40 -17.60
CA LEU A 70 16.66 -13.42 -16.16
C LEU A 70 16.00 -12.23 -15.47
N LEU A 71 16.09 -11.04 -16.08
CA LEU A 71 15.48 -9.82 -15.57
C LEU A 71 13.93 -9.91 -15.61
N CYS A 72 13.39 -10.45 -16.70
CA CYS A 72 11.94 -10.70 -16.85
C CYS A 72 11.44 -11.70 -15.81
N VAL A 73 12.17 -12.78 -15.52
CA VAL A 73 11.82 -13.75 -14.50
C VAL A 73 11.79 -13.10 -13.11
N GLY A 74 12.81 -12.30 -12.76
CA GLY A 74 12.87 -11.60 -11.49
C GLY A 74 11.71 -10.62 -11.27
N ILE A 75 11.39 -9.81 -12.29
CA ILE A 75 10.26 -8.87 -12.23
C ILE A 75 8.93 -9.64 -12.14
N ARG A 76 8.79 -10.72 -12.87
CA ARG A 76 7.58 -11.55 -12.89
C ARG A 76 7.28 -12.13 -11.51
N MET A 77 8.29 -12.66 -10.82
CA MET A 77 8.14 -13.19 -9.45
C MET A 77 7.63 -12.13 -8.46
N MET A 78 7.99 -10.84 -8.66
CA MET A 78 7.51 -9.75 -7.82
C MET A 78 6.06 -9.33 -8.11
N MET A 79 5.49 -9.71 -9.26
CA MET A 79 4.16 -9.26 -9.69
C MET A 79 3.01 -9.64 -8.74
N PRO A 80 2.89 -10.87 -8.19
CA PRO A 80 1.81 -11.20 -7.26
C PRO A 80 1.82 -10.30 -6.03
N CYS A 81 3.00 -10.00 -5.50
CA CYS A 81 3.17 -9.13 -4.34
C CYS A 81 2.74 -7.68 -4.65
N LEU A 82 3.14 -7.16 -5.82
CA LEU A 82 2.75 -5.82 -6.28
C LEU A 82 1.24 -5.70 -6.48
N ILE A 83 0.61 -6.68 -7.12
CA ILE A 83 -0.84 -6.69 -7.35
C ILE A 83 -1.60 -6.75 -6.02
N ALA A 84 -1.19 -7.63 -5.10
CA ALA A 84 -1.79 -7.75 -3.78
C ALA A 84 -1.62 -6.46 -2.95
N GLY A 85 -0.44 -5.83 -3.00
CA GLY A 85 -0.17 -4.55 -2.34
C GLY A 85 -1.05 -3.44 -2.88
N ILE A 86 -1.11 -3.27 -4.20
CA ILE A 86 -1.94 -2.24 -4.83
C ILE A 86 -3.43 -2.48 -4.53
N TYR A 87 -3.89 -3.72 -4.58
CA TYR A 87 -5.25 -4.06 -4.18
C TYR A 87 -5.53 -3.63 -2.73
N ALA A 88 -4.66 -3.96 -1.79
CA ALA A 88 -4.81 -3.59 -0.39
C ALA A 88 -4.88 -2.07 -0.20
N PHE A 89 -3.96 -1.32 -0.80
CA PHE A 89 -3.92 0.14 -0.68
C PHE A 89 -5.10 0.85 -1.36
N THR A 90 -5.60 0.31 -2.46
CA THR A 90 -6.68 0.96 -3.22
C THR A 90 -8.07 0.63 -2.67
N THR A 91 -8.23 -0.52 -2.04
CA THR A 91 -9.53 -0.99 -1.53
C THR A 91 -9.74 -0.62 -0.07
N THR A 92 -8.66 -0.55 0.72
CA THR A 92 -8.76 -0.27 2.16
C THR A 92 -8.84 1.23 2.41
N THR A 93 -9.98 1.69 2.92
CA THR A 93 -10.11 3.07 3.40
C THR A 93 -9.44 3.23 4.77
N ALA A 94 -8.96 4.45 5.06
CA ALA A 94 -8.30 4.76 6.33
C ALA A 94 -9.16 4.43 7.56
N SER A 95 -10.47 4.66 7.48
CA SER A 95 -11.42 4.34 8.55
C SER A 95 -11.58 2.83 8.78
N GLN A 96 -11.58 2.04 7.70
CA GLN A 96 -11.64 0.57 7.78
C GLN A 96 -10.36 0.01 8.39
N PHE A 97 -9.21 0.56 8.04
CA PHE A 97 -7.93 0.18 8.61
C PHE A 97 -7.89 0.37 10.13
N VAL A 98 -8.36 1.52 10.62
CA VAL A 98 -8.45 1.80 12.06
C VAL A 98 -9.40 0.84 12.78
N CYS A 99 -10.56 0.57 12.18
CA CYS A 99 -11.52 -0.36 12.75
C CYS A 99 -10.96 -1.80 12.81
N ALA A 100 -10.19 -2.21 11.81
CA ALA A 100 -9.49 -3.49 11.80
C ALA A 100 -8.44 -3.58 12.90
N LEU A 101 -7.65 -2.52 13.12
CA LEU A 101 -6.67 -2.43 14.21
C LEU A 101 -7.32 -2.62 15.60
N ARG A 102 -8.45 -1.98 15.86
CA ARG A 102 -9.21 -2.17 17.09
C ARG A 102 -9.71 -3.61 17.26
N ARG A 103 -10.17 -4.23 16.18
CA ARG A 103 -10.65 -5.62 16.20
C ARG A 103 -9.53 -6.64 16.47
N MET A 104 -8.30 -6.33 16.09
CA MET A 104 -7.10 -7.13 16.40
C MET A 104 -6.69 -7.04 17.87
N ARG A 105 -7.47 -6.36 18.74
CA ARG A 105 -7.18 -6.14 20.15
C ARG A 105 -5.86 -5.43 20.42
N ILE A 106 -5.44 -4.57 19.50
CA ILE A 106 -4.26 -3.73 19.68
C ILE A 106 -4.56 -2.72 20.79
N PRO A 107 -3.62 -2.45 21.70
CA PRO A 107 -3.84 -1.54 22.81
C PRO A 107 -4.20 -0.14 22.30
N GLU A 108 -5.15 0.52 22.94
CA GLU A 108 -5.65 1.85 22.55
C GLU A 108 -4.55 2.91 22.49
N THR A 109 -3.49 2.73 23.28
CA THR A 109 -2.31 3.59 23.26
C THR A 109 -1.66 3.71 21.88
N ILE A 110 -1.79 2.67 21.04
CA ILE A 110 -1.27 2.67 19.66
C ILE A 110 -2.37 3.10 18.67
N VAL A 111 -3.60 2.67 18.91
CA VAL A 111 -4.72 2.95 18.00
C VAL A 111 -5.04 4.44 17.95
N ILE A 112 -5.06 5.13 19.09
CA ILE A 112 -5.41 6.56 19.17
C ILE A 112 -4.44 7.42 18.34
N PRO A 113 -3.10 7.34 18.51
CA PRO A 113 -2.18 8.09 17.66
C PRO A 113 -2.31 7.73 16.17
N CYS A 114 -2.54 6.46 15.84
CA CYS A 114 -2.70 6.04 14.45
C CYS A 114 -3.93 6.69 13.80
N VAL A 115 -5.06 6.73 14.50
CA VAL A 115 -6.30 7.42 14.04
C VAL A 115 -6.03 8.90 13.80
N VAL A 116 -5.34 9.53 14.73
CA VAL A 116 -4.98 10.95 14.66
C VAL A 116 -4.09 11.19 13.44
N CYS A 117 -3.02 10.42 13.26
CA CYS A 117 -2.12 10.55 12.11
C CYS A 117 -2.85 10.43 10.78
N ILE A 118 -3.69 9.41 10.62
CA ILE A 118 -4.43 9.18 9.37
C ILE A 118 -5.39 10.32 9.07
N ARG A 119 -6.03 10.89 10.09
CA ARG A 119 -6.96 12.01 9.91
C ARG A 119 -6.24 13.32 9.59
N PHE A 120 -5.08 13.55 10.21
CA PHE A 120 -4.32 14.79 10.01
C PHE A 120 -3.44 14.78 8.76
N PHE A 121 -3.16 13.62 8.20
CA PHE A 121 -2.34 13.52 6.99
C PHE A 121 -2.84 14.38 5.83
N PRO A 122 -4.13 14.35 5.44
CA PRO A 122 -4.64 15.25 4.41
C PRO A 122 -4.55 16.74 4.82
N THR A 123 -4.81 17.07 6.09
CA THR A 123 -4.72 18.45 6.58
C THR A 123 -3.28 18.99 6.48
N ILE A 124 -2.28 18.20 6.89
CA ILE A 124 -0.87 18.55 6.75
C ILE A 124 -0.48 18.75 5.28
N HIS A 125 -1.04 17.96 4.39
CA HIS A 125 -0.80 18.11 2.95
C HIS A 125 -1.33 19.44 2.42
N ASP A 126 -2.53 19.85 2.84
CA ASP A 126 -3.13 21.13 2.46
C ASP A 126 -2.37 22.30 3.08
N ASP A 127 -1.97 22.20 4.34
CA ASP A 127 -1.13 23.20 5.03
C ASP A 127 0.21 23.39 4.32
N TYR A 128 0.84 22.31 3.89
CA TYR A 128 2.08 22.34 3.13
C TYR A 128 1.92 23.13 1.82
N HIS A 129 0.84 22.92 1.09
CA HIS A 129 0.55 23.66 -0.14
C HIS A 129 0.32 25.15 0.14
N GLN A 130 -0.45 25.48 1.18
CA GLN A 130 -0.70 26.87 1.57
C GLN A 130 0.59 27.61 1.98
N ILE A 131 1.44 26.95 2.76
CA ILE A 131 2.75 27.51 3.17
C ILE A 131 3.63 27.74 1.95
N ARG A 132 3.70 26.77 1.05
CA ARG A 132 4.47 26.88 -0.19
C ARG A 132 4.01 28.04 -1.06
N ASP A 133 2.70 28.19 -1.23
CA ASP A 133 2.11 29.27 -2.02
C ASP A 133 2.38 30.63 -1.36
N ALA A 134 2.25 30.73 -0.04
CA ALA A 134 2.59 31.92 0.71
C ALA A 134 4.08 32.30 0.57
N MET A 135 4.98 31.32 0.55
CA MET A 135 6.42 31.54 0.32
C MET A 135 6.72 32.00 -1.10
N ALA A 136 6.02 31.44 -2.08
CA ALA A 136 6.13 31.86 -3.48
C ALA A 136 5.73 33.33 -3.65
N LEU A 137 4.66 33.80 -2.98
CA LEU A 137 4.22 35.19 -2.98
C LEU A 137 5.24 36.16 -2.33
N ARG A 138 6.01 35.66 -1.35
CA ARG A 138 7.09 36.42 -0.70
C ARG A 138 8.39 36.45 -1.51
N GLY A 139 8.42 35.78 -2.69
CA GLY A 139 9.62 35.71 -3.52
C GLY A 139 10.68 34.74 -3.01
N ILE A 140 10.36 33.93 -1.99
CA ILE A 140 11.24 32.93 -1.41
C ILE A 140 10.96 31.59 -2.13
N ALA A 141 12.02 30.97 -2.64
CA ALA A 141 11.93 29.69 -3.34
C ALA A 141 11.09 29.69 -4.64
N GLN A 142 11.27 30.70 -5.48
CA GLN A 142 10.69 30.72 -6.83
C GLN A 142 11.37 29.67 -7.72
N GLY A 143 10.72 28.54 -7.91
CA GLY A 143 11.08 27.49 -8.85
C GLY A 143 11.51 26.16 -8.20
N THR A 144 11.20 25.08 -8.88
CA THR A 144 11.52 23.70 -8.46
C THR A 144 13.04 23.48 -8.28
N PHE A 145 13.87 24.27 -8.97
CA PHE A 145 15.33 24.25 -8.85
C PHE A 145 15.88 25.03 -7.65
N ALA A 146 15.15 25.99 -7.11
CA ALA A 146 15.60 26.75 -5.92
C ALA A 146 15.62 25.84 -4.66
N LEU A 147 14.68 24.91 -4.57
CA LEU A 147 14.63 23.89 -3.52
C LEU A 147 15.87 22.98 -3.53
N LEU A 148 16.39 22.66 -4.72
CA LEU A 148 17.57 21.82 -4.92
C LEU A 148 18.89 22.56 -4.66
N ARG A 149 18.91 23.88 -4.85
CA ARG A 149 20.13 24.69 -4.72
C ARG A 149 20.47 25.03 -3.27
N HIS A 150 19.45 25.22 -2.41
CA HIS A 150 19.60 25.48 -0.98
C HIS A 150 18.60 24.66 -0.16
N PRO A 151 18.80 23.35 -0.06
CA PRO A 151 17.80 22.46 0.55
C PRO A 151 17.57 22.76 2.04
N ALA A 152 18.62 23.12 2.79
CA ALA A 152 18.51 23.40 4.21
C ALA A 152 17.63 24.64 4.50
N GLN A 153 17.84 25.74 3.78
CA GLN A 153 17.06 26.96 3.96
C GLN A 153 15.61 26.80 3.51
N SER A 154 15.39 26.11 2.39
CA SER A 154 14.04 25.84 1.87
C SER A 154 13.26 24.92 2.82
N LEU A 155 13.94 23.96 3.41
CA LEU A 155 13.35 23.06 4.40
C LEU A 155 12.97 23.82 5.69
N GLU A 156 13.82 24.69 6.17
CA GLU A 156 13.59 25.53 7.35
C GLU A 156 12.38 26.46 7.15
N TYR A 157 12.28 27.13 6.02
CA TYR A 157 11.15 28.03 5.72
C TYR A 157 9.80 27.32 5.61
N ILE A 158 9.79 26.05 5.23
CA ILE A 158 8.56 25.25 5.13
C ILE A 158 8.28 24.52 6.46
N LEU A 159 9.28 23.89 7.06
CA LEU A 159 9.10 23.08 8.27
C LEU A 159 8.76 23.91 9.50
N MET A 160 9.33 25.10 9.65
CA MET A 160 9.12 25.91 10.85
C MET A 160 7.64 26.31 11.01
N PRO A 161 6.98 26.92 9.99
CA PRO A 161 5.55 27.22 10.09
C PRO A 161 4.70 25.95 10.23
N LEU A 162 5.05 24.87 9.53
CA LEU A 162 4.32 23.61 9.60
C LEU A 162 4.37 22.99 11.00
N LEU A 163 5.53 23.01 11.66
CA LEU A 163 5.69 22.52 13.03
C LEU A 163 4.96 23.41 14.05
N MET A 164 4.96 24.72 13.85
CA MET A 164 4.21 25.63 14.74
C MET A 164 2.71 25.39 14.62
N ASN A 165 2.20 25.19 13.41
CA ASN A 165 0.79 24.85 13.21
C ASN A 165 0.46 23.46 13.81
N ALA A 166 1.30 22.46 13.56
CA ALA A 166 1.12 21.12 14.11
C ALA A 166 1.13 21.09 15.65
N THR A 167 1.97 21.90 16.30
CA THR A 167 1.96 22.02 17.78
C THR A 167 0.68 22.66 18.31
N GLY A 168 0.16 23.69 17.65
CA GLY A 168 -1.13 24.28 17.98
C GLY A 168 -2.27 23.26 17.90
N VAL A 169 -2.35 22.57 16.76
CA VAL A 169 -3.34 21.49 16.55
C VAL A 169 -3.21 20.37 17.59
N ALA A 170 -1.99 19.99 17.96
CA ALA A 170 -1.76 18.98 18.99
C ALA A 170 -2.26 19.40 20.37
N GLN A 171 -2.06 20.67 20.75
CA GLN A 171 -2.58 21.23 22.00
C GLN A 171 -4.10 21.25 22.01
N ASP A 172 -4.73 21.77 20.96
CA ASP A 172 -6.19 21.83 20.85
C ASP A 172 -6.81 20.43 20.88
N LEU A 173 -6.19 19.48 20.18
CA LEU A 173 -6.64 18.07 20.18
C LEU A 173 -6.49 17.45 21.56
N SER A 174 -5.41 17.73 22.28
CA SER A 174 -5.20 17.22 23.64
C SER A 174 -6.25 17.72 24.59
N VAL A 175 -6.56 19.03 24.54
CA VAL A 175 -7.63 19.63 25.35
C VAL A 175 -8.98 19.02 25.01
N ALA A 176 -9.30 18.91 23.69
CA ALA A 176 -10.54 18.30 23.24
C ALA A 176 -10.64 16.81 23.59
N ALA A 177 -9.54 16.08 23.59
CA ALA A 177 -9.48 14.68 23.97
C ALA A 177 -9.78 14.49 25.47
N LEU A 178 -9.17 15.32 26.32
CA LEU A 178 -9.41 15.30 27.76
C LEU A 178 -10.86 15.67 28.11
N THR A 179 -11.41 16.70 27.49
CA THR A 179 -12.80 17.13 27.72
C THR A 179 -13.82 16.08 27.27
N LYS A 180 -13.53 15.33 26.20
CA LYS A 180 -14.40 14.24 25.72
C LYS A 180 -14.15 12.91 26.42
N GLY A 181 -13.23 12.85 27.38
CA GLY A 181 -12.94 11.64 28.14
C GLY A 181 -12.25 10.54 27.31
N ILE A 182 -11.49 10.91 26.26
CA ILE A 182 -10.70 9.94 25.50
C ILE A 182 -9.60 9.40 26.43
N GLY A 183 -9.54 8.06 26.60
CA GLY A 183 -8.62 7.40 27.54
C GLY A 183 -9.29 6.83 28.78
N ILE A 184 -10.57 7.11 29.02
CA ILE A 184 -11.34 6.45 30.06
C ILE A 184 -11.59 5.00 29.63
N ARG A 185 -11.27 4.05 30.51
CA ARG A 185 -11.51 2.63 30.26
C ARG A 185 -13.01 2.35 30.17
N GLY A 186 -13.50 2.02 28.99
CA GLY A 186 -14.90 1.69 28.73
C GLY A 186 -15.09 1.01 27.38
N PRO A 187 -16.28 0.45 27.11
CA PRO A 187 -16.59 -0.13 25.81
C PRO A 187 -16.72 0.99 24.77
N HIS A 188 -15.79 1.03 23.82
CA HIS A 188 -15.85 1.97 22.72
C HIS A 188 -16.57 1.36 21.51
N THR A 189 -17.57 2.06 20.99
CA THR A 189 -18.30 1.66 19.80
C THR A 189 -17.64 2.23 18.53
N CYS A 190 -17.51 1.39 17.50
CA CYS A 190 -17.06 1.83 16.18
C CYS A 190 -18.27 2.24 15.34
N HIS A 191 -18.19 3.40 14.66
CA HIS A 191 -19.25 3.87 13.75
C HIS A 191 -19.35 2.99 12.49
N THR A 192 -18.25 2.42 12.03
CA THR A 192 -18.20 1.51 10.88
C THR A 192 -18.09 0.07 11.38
N GLU A 193 -19.15 -0.72 11.24
CA GLU A 193 -19.10 -2.14 11.53
C GLU A 193 -18.50 -2.91 10.35
N ILE A 194 -17.29 -3.42 10.52
CA ILE A 194 -16.69 -4.34 9.57
C ILE A 194 -17.14 -5.75 9.94
N ARG A 195 -17.98 -6.37 9.13
CA ARG A 195 -18.38 -7.78 9.27
C ARG A 195 -17.74 -8.59 8.16
N MET A 196 -17.09 -9.69 8.52
CA MET A 196 -16.63 -10.68 7.54
C MET A 196 -17.84 -11.39 6.94
N HIS A 197 -17.98 -11.33 5.64
CA HIS A 197 -19.01 -12.07 4.90
C HIS A 197 -18.50 -13.50 4.60
N GLY A 198 -19.42 -14.44 4.37
CA GLY A 198 -19.05 -15.80 3.99
C GLY A 198 -18.23 -15.89 2.71
N ILE A 199 -18.42 -14.93 1.81
CA ILE A 199 -17.65 -14.75 0.57
C ILE A 199 -16.16 -14.49 0.88
N ASP A 200 -15.85 -13.71 1.93
CA ASP A 200 -14.46 -13.41 2.31
C ASP A 200 -13.73 -14.67 2.79
N TRP A 201 -14.45 -15.53 3.52
CA TRP A 201 -13.93 -16.84 3.94
C TRP A 201 -13.67 -17.77 2.74
N ALA A 202 -14.60 -17.80 1.79
CA ALA A 202 -14.42 -18.57 0.56
C ALA A 202 -13.20 -18.10 -0.22
N TRP A 203 -13.01 -16.78 -0.37
CA TRP A 203 -11.82 -16.19 -1.01
C TRP A 203 -10.52 -16.51 -0.26
N MET A 204 -10.54 -16.48 1.08
CA MET A 204 -9.38 -16.88 1.88
C MET A 204 -8.97 -18.33 1.60
N VAL A 205 -9.93 -19.26 1.54
CA VAL A 205 -9.68 -20.66 1.26
C VAL A 205 -9.19 -20.86 -0.18
N ILE A 206 -9.83 -20.22 -1.16
CA ILE A 206 -9.43 -20.33 -2.57
C ILE A 206 -8.00 -19.80 -2.78
N CYS A 207 -7.63 -18.72 -2.13
CA CYS A 207 -6.29 -18.17 -2.21
C CYS A 207 -5.20 -19.01 -1.52
N THR A 208 -5.57 -19.93 -0.59
CA THR A 208 -4.59 -20.87 0.01
C THR A 208 -4.30 -22.07 -0.88
N VAL A 209 -5.16 -22.38 -1.85
CA VAL A 209 -4.98 -23.54 -2.75
C VAL A 209 -3.67 -23.48 -3.54
N PRO A 210 -3.30 -22.37 -4.22
CA PRO A 210 -2.02 -22.30 -4.93
C PRO A 210 -0.81 -22.43 -4.00
N LEU A 211 -0.91 -21.95 -2.76
CA LEU A 211 0.15 -22.14 -1.77
C LEU A 211 0.31 -23.63 -1.39
N ALA A 212 -0.79 -24.33 -1.18
CA ALA A 212 -0.75 -25.76 -0.88
C ALA A 212 -0.20 -26.58 -2.06
N LEU A 213 -0.53 -26.21 -3.29
CA LEU A 213 0.02 -26.82 -4.51
C LEU A 213 1.52 -26.52 -4.67
N GLY A 214 1.96 -25.30 -4.37
CA GLY A 214 3.37 -24.92 -4.41
C GLY A 214 4.24 -25.69 -3.40
N ILE A 215 3.72 -25.91 -2.20
CA ILE A 215 4.41 -26.72 -1.17
C ILE A 215 4.36 -28.21 -1.52
N GLY A 216 3.27 -28.70 -2.10
CA GLY A 216 3.10 -30.10 -2.49
C GLY A 216 3.87 -30.50 -3.76
N GLY A 217 4.20 -29.56 -4.64
CA GLY A 217 4.99 -29.78 -5.86
C GLY A 217 6.51 -29.64 -5.66
N ALA A 218 6.95 -29.23 -4.48
CA ALA A 218 8.37 -29.12 -4.13
C ALA A 218 9.00 -30.43 -3.59
N TRP A 219 8.27 -31.54 -3.65
CA TRP A 219 8.72 -32.89 -3.32
C TRP A 219 8.68 -33.78 -4.62
#